data_7d929caf8f27ea3b82a92afaf17fc613
#
_entry.id   7d929caf8f27ea3b82a92afaf17fc613
#
_cell.length_a   1.000
_cell.length_b   1.000
_cell.length_c   1.000
_cell.angle_alpha   90.00
_cell.angle_beta   90.00
_cell.angle_gamma   90.00
#
_symmetry.space_group_name_H-M   'P 1'
#
loop_
_entity.id
_entity.type
_entity.pdbx_description
1 polymer ?
#
loop_
_entity_poly.entity_id
_entity_poly.type
_entity_poly.pdbx_seq_one_letter_code
_entity_poly.pdbx_strand_id
1 'polypeptide(L)'
;MPEKKYKLCYPQLGNYDIPIQYFVNNGLHLEYLAPPAMTKRTIELGAKYSPDFVCAPFKCMMGCYIEALEQGANVLIQTGGTCRLGYYGELHEQILKDLGYDFDMFNLTLFRYKNLIGMLKGMRQFAPNASMLQMVKALPATARMITVIDKVEDNYRQNMGFEIEKGSYDKVYNRFLAQLRKAKGLRAVNRIYKQTIADFDAIPKNKPEHPLRVGVVGEYFTIMDPYSNHEIEKKIAQMGAEVHRWMNLSNSVLLCPDEGTLKKLKGYLTYDLYKFPSSLWVNIQKKLSSKYTKFD
;
A
#
# COMPACT_ATOMS: atom_id res chain seq x y z
N MET A 1 -3.49 31.68 18.41
CA MET A 1 -4.24 31.02 17.35
C MET A 1 -4.50 29.57 17.78
N PRO A 2 -5.69 29.01 17.64
CA PRO A 2 -5.89 27.60 17.94
C PRO A 2 -4.94 26.76 17.07
N GLU A 3 -4.29 25.79 17.67
CA GLU A 3 -3.36 24.89 16.99
C GLU A 3 -4.14 24.13 15.90
N LYS A 4 -3.72 24.24 14.63
CA LYS A 4 -4.40 23.59 13.49
C LYS A 4 -4.31 22.07 13.70
N LYS A 5 -5.45 21.43 13.95
CA LYS A 5 -5.50 19.97 14.13
C LYS A 5 -5.46 19.31 12.76
N TYR A 6 -4.36 18.64 12.45
CA TYR A 6 -4.19 17.95 11.19
C TYR A 6 -4.83 16.55 11.21
N LYS A 7 -5.63 16.27 10.16
CA LYS A 7 -6.24 14.96 9.87
C LYS A 7 -5.73 14.48 8.51
N LEU A 8 -4.86 13.50 8.55
CA LEU A 8 -4.20 12.97 7.37
C LEU A 8 -5.04 11.88 6.72
N CYS A 9 -5.20 11.94 5.40
CA CYS A 9 -5.80 10.88 4.59
C CYS A 9 -4.85 10.45 3.48
N TYR A 10 -4.78 9.15 3.23
CA TYR A 10 -4.10 8.52 2.11
C TYR A 10 -5.14 7.99 1.14
N PRO A 11 -4.93 8.02 -0.19
CA PRO A 11 -5.91 7.50 -1.13
C PRO A 11 -6.07 5.98 -0.99
N GLN A 12 -7.24 5.48 -1.33
CA GLN A 12 -7.52 4.04 -1.32
C GLN A 12 -6.54 3.32 -2.26
N LEU A 13 -5.79 2.37 -1.71
CA LEU A 13 -4.91 1.49 -2.46
C LEU A 13 -4.86 0.13 -1.74
N GLY A 14 -5.84 -0.72 -2.02
CA GLY A 14 -5.99 -1.99 -1.30
C GLY A 14 -6.02 -1.78 0.22
N ASN A 15 -5.25 -2.58 0.96
CA ASN A 15 -5.17 -2.50 2.42
C ASN A 15 -3.91 -1.77 2.95
N TYR A 16 -3.21 -1.04 2.08
CA TYR A 16 -1.98 -0.35 2.49
C TYR A 16 -2.23 0.96 3.26
N ASP A 17 -3.48 1.36 3.41
CA ASP A 17 -3.88 2.38 4.38
C ASP A 17 -3.53 1.97 5.82
N ILE A 18 -3.53 0.65 6.14
CA ILE A 18 -3.23 0.12 7.49
C ILE A 18 -1.80 0.45 7.95
N PRO A 19 -0.72 0.14 7.21
CA PRO A 19 0.63 0.56 7.58
C PRO A 19 0.81 2.07 7.62
N ILE A 20 0.11 2.82 6.74
CA ILE A 20 0.16 4.29 6.77
C ILE A 20 -0.53 4.83 8.02
N GLN A 21 -1.72 4.33 8.36
CA GLN A 21 -2.39 4.64 9.62
C GLN A 21 -1.48 4.39 10.83
N TYR A 22 -0.82 3.23 10.85
CA TYR A 22 0.11 2.90 11.93
C TYR A 22 1.23 3.93 12.05
N PHE A 23 1.86 4.32 10.91
CA PHE A 23 2.94 5.30 10.90
C PHE A 23 2.46 6.69 11.31
N VAL A 24 1.33 7.15 10.80
CA VAL A 24 0.75 8.45 11.15
C VAL A 24 0.43 8.53 12.65
N ASN A 25 -0.21 7.49 13.19
CA ASN A 25 -0.60 7.48 14.61
C ASN A 25 0.59 7.32 15.56
N ASN A 26 1.56 6.44 15.24
CA ASN A 26 2.64 6.08 16.16
C ASN A 26 3.97 6.79 15.88
N GLY A 27 4.18 7.26 14.66
CA GLY A 27 5.38 8.01 14.25
C GLY A 27 5.19 9.52 14.31
N LEU A 28 4.03 10.00 13.85
CA LEU A 28 3.71 11.43 13.77
C LEU A 28 2.81 11.91 14.91
N HIS A 29 2.12 11.01 15.61
CA HIS A 29 1.10 11.33 16.61
C HIS A 29 -0.02 12.23 16.09
N LEU A 30 -0.43 12.02 14.84
CA LEU A 30 -1.50 12.75 14.18
C LEU A 30 -2.74 11.87 14.01
N GLU A 31 -3.88 12.52 13.82
CA GLU A 31 -5.12 11.82 13.50
C GLU A 31 -5.07 11.33 12.04
N TYR A 32 -5.36 10.05 11.84
CA TYR A 32 -5.49 9.45 10.53
C TYR A 32 -6.97 9.22 10.22
N LEU A 33 -7.42 9.78 9.10
CA LEU A 33 -8.73 9.50 8.52
C LEU A 33 -8.56 8.36 7.52
N ALA A 34 -9.23 7.24 7.75
CA ALA A 34 -9.23 6.14 6.79
C ALA A 34 -9.82 6.61 5.46
N PRO A 35 -9.23 6.25 4.32
CA PRO A 35 -9.79 6.63 3.03
C PRO A 35 -11.21 6.05 2.87
N PRO A 36 -12.14 6.79 2.27
CA PRO A 36 -13.44 6.25 1.93
C PRO A 36 -13.29 5.06 0.98
N ALA A 37 -14.17 4.06 1.14
CA ALA A 37 -14.18 2.93 0.23
C ALA A 37 -14.55 3.40 -1.18
N MET A 38 -13.90 2.82 -2.20
CA MET A 38 -14.23 3.08 -3.61
C MET A 38 -15.68 2.75 -3.90
N THR A 39 -16.40 3.66 -4.52
CA THR A 39 -17.79 3.51 -4.93
C THR A 39 -18.02 4.10 -6.34
N LYS A 40 -19.21 3.93 -6.86
CA LYS A 40 -19.63 4.59 -8.11
C LYS A 40 -19.49 6.13 -7.99
N ARG A 41 -19.85 6.70 -6.83
CA ARG A 41 -19.70 8.13 -6.55
C ARG A 41 -18.24 8.58 -6.64
N THR A 42 -17.32 7.80 -6.10
CA THR A 42 -15.87 8.08 -6.19
C THR A 42 -15.42 8.20 -7.65
N ILE A 43 -15.84 7.25 -8.49
CA ILE A 43 -15.50 7.24 -9.92
C ILE A 43 -16.13 8.44 -10.66
N GLU A 44 -17.40 8.74 -10.37
CA GLU A 44 -18.12 9.86 -10.98
C GLU A 44 -17.49 11.21 -10.61
N LEU A 45 -17.14 11.42 -9.34
CA LEU A 45 -16.42 12.61 -8.89
C LEU A 45 -15.06 12.74 -9.56
N GLY A 46 -14.30 11.64 -9.59
CA GLY A 46 -13.01 11.59 -10.24
C GLY A 46 -13.08 11.90 -11.73
N ALA A 47 -14.04 11.32 -12.45
CA ALA A 47 -14.24 11.58 -13.87
C ALA A 47 -14.66 13.02 -14.15
N LYS A 48 -15.55 13.59 -13.31
CA LYS A 48 -16.07 14.96 -13.47
C LYS A 48 -14.99 16.02 -13.33
N TYR A 49 -14.09 15.87 -12.37
CA TYR A 49 -13.12 16.90 -12.01
C TYR A 49 -11.69 16.64 -12.49
N SER A 50 -11.47 15.57 -13.24
CA SER A 50 -10.17 15.27 -13.81
C SER A 50 -10.09 15.64 -15.29
N PRO A 51 -8.89 15.99 -15.81
CA PRO A 51 -8.68 16.14 -17.24
C PRO A 51 -9.01 14.85 -18.03
N ASP A 52 -9.45 14.99 -19.28
CA ASP A 52 -9.90 13.84 -20.09
C ASP A 52 -8.80 12.81 -20.35
N PHE A 53 -7.57 13.27 -20.60
CA PHE A 53 -6.44 12.43 -21.03
C PHE A 53 -5.54 11.93 -19.88
N VAL A 54 -6.04 11.89 -18.64
CA VAL A 54 -5.33 11.26 -17.51
C VAL A 54 -5.74 9.80 -17.39
N CYS A 55 -4.85 8.99 -16.77
CA CYS A 55 -5.13 7.57 -16.54
C CYS A 55 -6.18 7.35 -15.43
N ALA A 56 -6.75 6.14 -15.39
CA ALA A 56 -7.76 5.77 -14.39
C ALA A 56 -7.31 6.01 -12.93
N PRO A 57 -6.07 5.68 -12.52
CA PRO A 57 -5.59 5.99 -11.15
C PRO A 57 -5.74 7.46 -10.77
N PHE A 58 -5.44 8.39 -11.67
CA PHE A 58 -5.62 9.81 -11.39
C PHE A 58 -7.06 10.12 -11.03
N LYS A 59 -8.02 9.64 -11.84
CA LYS A 59 -9.45 9.86 -11.64
C LYS A 59 -9.94 9.23 -10.34
N CYS A 60 -9.53 7.99 -10.07
CA CYS A 60 -9.88 7.31 -8.84
C CYS A 60 -9.37 8.05 -7.60
N MET A 61 -8.11 8.48 -7.62
CA MET A 61 -7.52 9.25 -6.51
C MET A 61 -8.18 10.61 -6.33
N MET A 62 -8.53 11.32 -7.43
CA MET A 62 -9.28 12.58 -7.36
C MET A 62 -10.60 12.40 -6.62
N GLY A 63 -11.39 11.39 -6.97
CA GLY A 63 -12.64 11.10 -6.27
C GLY A 63 -12.43 10.75 -4.80
N CYS A 64 -11.44 9.90 -4.48
CA CYS A 64 -11.07 9.58 -3.10
C CYS A 64 -10.68 10.84 -2.30
N TYR A 65 -9.92 11.75 -2.88
CA TYR A 65 -9.52 12.99 -2.21
C TYR A 65 -10.69 13.91 -1.94
N ILE A 66 -11.60 14.08 -2.91
CA ILE A 66 -12.81 14.88 -2.71
C ILE A 66 -13.62 14.31 -1.54
N GLU A 67 -13.91 13.02 -1.55
CA GLU A 67 -14.67 12.36 -0.47
C GLU A 67 -13.95 12.43 0.88
N ALA A 68 -12.62 12.32 0.92
CA ALA A 68 -11.83 12.48 2.14
C ALA A 68 -11.91 13.91 2.69
N LEU A 69 -11.84 14.94 1.83
CA LEU A 69 -11.98 16.34 2.22
C LEU A 69 -13.38 16.63 2.75
N GLU A 70 -14.42 16.09 2.12
CA GLU A 70 -15.80 16.19 2.61
C GLU A 70 -16.00 15.53 3.99
N GLN A 71 -15.22 14.49 4.31
CA GLN A 71 -15.21 13.84 5.63
C GLN A 71 -14.31 14.55 6.65
N GLY A 72 -13.70 15.67 6.27
CA GLY A 72 -12.93 16.53 7.15
C GLY A 72 -11.43 16.23 7.22
N ALA A 73 -10.87 15.50 6.25
CA ALA A 73 -9.43 15.51 6.03
C ALA A 73 -8.97 16.93 5.68
N ASN A 74 -7.78 17.31 6.16
CA ASN A 74 -7.17 18.59 5.83
C ASN A 74 -5.69 18.46 5.45
N VAL A 75 -5.17 17.21 5.42
CA VAL A 75 -3.88 16.88 4.81
C VAL A 75 -4.07 15.63 3.96
N LEU A 76 -3.79 15.75 2.68
CA LEU A 76 -3.82 14.63 1.75
C LEU A 76 -2.40 14.13 1.48
N ILE A 77 -2.22 12.81 1.48
CA ILE A 77 -0.94 12.18 1.20
C ILE A 77 -0.99 11.59 -0.21
N GLN A 78 -0.09 12.01 -1.07
CA GLN A 78 0.13 11.41 -2.39
C GLN A 78 1.44 10.63 -2.37
N THR A 79 1.40 9.38 -2.81
CA THR A 79 2.61 8.62 -3.13
C THR A 79 2.75 8.52 -4.63
N GLY A 80 3.97 8.46 -5.12
CA GLY A 80 4.23 8.37 -6.54
C GLY A 80 5.44 7.50 -6.86
N GLY A 81 5.40 6.91 -8.04
CA GLY A 81 6.46 6.06 -8.58
C GLY A 81 7.21 6.71 -9.74
N THR A 82 7.78 5.88 -10.59
CA THR A 82 8.56 6.28 -11.78
C THR A 82 7.69 6.72 -12.97
N CYS A 83 6.38 6.49 -12.93
CA CYS A 83 5.43 6.95 -13.95
C CYS A 83 4.90 8.37 -13.64
N ARG A 84 3.93 8.84 -14.40
CA ARG A 84 3.28 10.14 -14.20
C ARG A 84 2.63 10.30 -12.81
N LEU A 85 2.37 9.22 -12.10
CA LEU A 85 1.88 9.23 -10.72
C LEU A 85 2.79 10.03 -9.78
N GLY A 86 4.10 10.07 -10.03
CA GLY A 86 5.03 10.90 -9.27
C GLY A 86 4.80 12.41 -9.39
N TYR A 87 4.04 12.84 -10.38
CA TYR A 87 3.71 14.24 -10.69
C TYR A 87 2.25 14.59 -10.39
N TYR A 88 1.40 13.58 -10.17
CA TYR A 88 -0.03 13.81 -9.99
C TYR A 88 -0.41 14.56 -8.72
N GLY A 89 0.45 14.55 -7.70
CA GLY A 89 0.17 15.27 -6.47
C GLY A 89 0.00 16.76 -6.67
N GLU A 90 0.87 17.37 -7.44
CA GLU A 90 0.81 18.80 -7.76
C GLU A 90 -0.44 19.15 -8.57
N LEU A 91 -0.82 18.29 -9.51
CA LEU A 91 -2.02 18.49 -10.33
C LEU A 91 -3.32 18.29 -9.53
N HIS A 92 -3.37 17.25 -8.69
CA HIS A 92 -4.48 17.05 -7.76
C HIS A 92 -4.64 18.24 -6.82
N GLU A 93 -3.53 18.72 -6.24
CA GLU A 93 -3.53 19.87 -5.34
C GLU A 93 -4.12 21.11 -6.01
N GLN A 94 -3.67 21.41 -7.24
CA GLN A 94 -4.15 22.58 -7.98
C GLN A 94 -5.66 22.48 -8.25
N ILE A 95 -6.12 21.36 -8.80
CA ILE A 95 -7.54 21.18 -9.13
C ILE A 95 -8.42 21.25 -7.88
N LEU A 96 -8.00 20.62 -6.77
CA LEU A 96 -8.78 20.63 -5.53
C LEU A 96 -8.83 22.04 -4.90
N LYS A 97 -7.77 22.83 -5.01
CA LYS A 97 -7.76 24.23 -4.58
C LYS A 97 -8.65 25.11 -5.46
N ASP A 98 -8.65 24.89 -6.77
CA ASP A 98 -9.54 25.58 -7.71
C ASP A 98 -11.02 25.24 -7.44
N LEU A 99 -11.31 24.06 -6.90
CA LEU A 99 -12.64 23.68 -6.42
C LEU A 99 -13.01 24.30 -5.05
N GLY A 100 -12.11 25.07 -4.43
CA GLY A 100 -12.36 25.79 -3.18
C GLY A 100 -12.05 25.02 -1.89
N TYR A 101 -11.38 23.86 -1.97
CA TYR A 101 -10.97 23.12 -0.77
C TYR A 101 -9.75 23.77 -0.10
N ASP A 102 -9.79 23.91 1.23
CA ASP A 102 -8.66 24.35 2.06
C ASP A 102 -7.99 23.14 2.71
N PHE A 103 -6.80 22.76 2.22
CA PHE A 103 -6.04 21.61 2.69
C PHE A 103 -4.55 21.75 2.33
N ASP A 104 -3.74 20.93 2.95
CA ASP A 104 -2.33 20.76 2.63
C ASP A 104 -2.10 19.45 1.86
N MET A 105 -1.24 19.47 0.82
CA MET A 105 -0.84 18.26 0.09
C MET A 105 0.56 17.83 0.48
N PHE A 106 0.72 16.56 0.87
CA PHE A 106 2.02 15.97 1.15
C PHE A 106 2.41 14.94 0.09
N ASN A 107 3.27 15.36 -0.83
CA ASN A 107 3.76 14.51 -1.92
C ASN A 107 4.94 13.66 -1.48
N LEU A 108 4.70 12.36 -1.24
CA LEU A 108 5.70 11.33 -0.95
C LEU A 108 6.26 10.73 -2.24
N THR A 109 6.83 11.54 -3.11
CA THR A 109 7.39 11.02 -4.36
C THR A 109 8.91 10.84 -4.24
N LEU A 110 9.44 9.80 -4.88
CA LEU A 110 10.89 9.55 -4.94
C LEU A 110 11.66 10.71 -5.58
N PHE A 111 11.00 11.50 -6.43
CA PHE A 111 11.58 12.67 -7.08
C PHE A 111 11.72 13.88 -6.16
N ARG A 112 10.82 14.02 -5.18
CA ARG A 112 10.83 15.17 -4.26
C ARG A 112 11.82 14.99 -3.10
N TYR A 113 11.98 13.76 -2.62
CA TYR A 113 12.84 13.43 -1.50
C TYR A 113 13.95 12.50 -1.93
N LYS A 114 15.21 12.99 -1.89
CA LYS A 114 16.38 12.21 -2.27
C LYS A 114 16.65 11.02 -1.35
N ASN A 115 16.10 11.04 -0.13
CA ASN A 115 16.28 9.99 0.87
C ASN A 115 15.18 9.98 1.94
N LEU A 116 15.12 8.88 2.69
CA LEU A 116 14.15 8.66 3.78
C LEU A 116 14.21 9.77 4.85
N ILE A 117 15.40 10.23 5.21
CA ILE A 117 15.58 11.30 6.22
C ILE A 117 14.95 12.61 5.74
N GLY A 118 15.15 12.96 4.47
CA GLY A 118 14.52 14.13 3.86
C GLY A 118 12.98 14.03 3.88
N MET A 119 12.45 12.86 3.57
CA MET A 119 11.02 12.58 3.64
C MET A 119 10.47 12.74 5.07
N LEU A 120 11.13 12.15 6.06
CA LEU A 120 10.73 12.27 7.47
C LEU A 120 10.82 13.73 7.97
N LYS A 121 11.84 14.49 7.55
CA LYS A 121 11.92 15.92 7.83
C LYS A 121 10.76 16.71 7.21
N GLY A 122 10.38 16.38 5.96
CA GLY A 122 9.24 17.01 5.29
C GLY A 122 7.91 16.76 6.04
N MET A 123 7.72 15.57 6.60
CA MET A 123 6.51 15.24 7.38
C MET A 123 6.39 16.06 8.67
N ARG A 124 7.49 16.56 9.24
CA ARG A 124 7.47 17.38 10.46
C ARG A 124 6.75 18.73 10.29
N GLN A 125 6.54 19.20 9.06
CA GLN A 125 5.73 20.40 8.85
C GLN A 125 4.29 20.23 9.37
N PHE A 126 3.74 19.01 9.34
CA PHE A 126 2.42 18.69 9.87
C PHE A 126 2.46 18.18 11.32
N ALA A 127 3.61 17.74 11.77
CA ALA A 127 3.83 17.17 13.10
C ALA A 127 5.07 17.79 13.76
N PRO A 128 5.06 19.10 14.09
CA PRO A 128 6.26 19.79 14.62
C PRO A 128 6.75 19.18 15.93
N ASN A 129 5.84 18.62 16.73
CA ASN A 129 6.12 17.97 18.01
C ASN A 129 6.60 16.52 17.88
N ALA A 130 6.49 15.89 16.69
CA ALA A 130 6.97 14.53 16.49
C ALA A 130 8.48 14.46 16.45
N SER A 131 9.08 13.60 17.29
CA SER A 131 10.53 13.43 17.29
C SER A 131 10.97 12.53 16.14
N MET A 132 12.13 12.81 15.55
CA MET A 132 12.73 11.97 14.52
C MET A 132 12.92 10.53 15.02
N LEU A 133 13.24 10.34 16.29
CA LEU A 133 13.41 9.03 16.89
C LEU A 133 12.11 8.20 16.92
N GLN A 134 10.98 8.85 17.18
CA GLN A 134 9.65 8.20 17.16
C GLN A 134 9.29 7.75 15.73
N MET A 135 9.50 8.61 14.74
CA MET A 135 9.28 8.26 13.34
C MET A 135 10.14 7.05 12.92
N VAL A 136 11.44 7.08 13.24
CA VAL A 136 12.36 5.97 12.91
C VAL A 136 11.96 4.68 13.64
N LYS A 137 11.52 4.74 14.90
CA LYS A 137 11.03 3.58 15.65
C LYS A 137 9.76 2.97 15.07
N ALA A 138 8.90 3.76 14.41
CA ALA A 138 7.69 3.27 13.77
C ALA A 138 7.95 2.52 12.45
N LEU A 139 9.03 2.85 11.72
CA LEU A 139 9.32 2.31 10.40
C LEU A 139 9.41 0.77 10.33
N PRO A 140 10.09 0.05 11.26
CA PRO A 140 10.18 -1.41 11.17
C PRO A 140 8.83 -2.11 11.23
N ALA A 141 7.91 -1.63 12.07
CA ALA A 141 6.56 -2.19 12.15
C ALA A 141 5.75 -1.84 10.90
N THR A 142 5.84 -0.60 10.40
CA THR A 142 5.20 -0.15 9.16
C THR A 142 5.64 -1.00 7.96
N ALA A 143 6.93 -1.16 7.75
CA ALA A 143 7.48 -1.98 6.66
C ALA A 143 7.09 -3.47 6.81
N ARG A 144 7.06 -3.97 8.05
CA ARG A 144 6.61 -5.34 8.31
C ARG A 144 5.13 -5.53 8.02
N MET A 145 4.27 -4.55 8.32
CA MET A 145 2.85 -4.59 7.98
C MET A 145 2.64 -4.72 6.48
N ILE A 146 3.36 -3.96 5.64
CA ILE A 146 3.31 -4.10 4.18
C ILE A 146 3.64 -5.53 3.77
N THR A 147 4.78 -6.07 4.26
CA THR A 147 5.22 -7.43 3.90
C THR A 147 4.24 -8.52 4.34
N VAL A 148 3.62 -8.39 5.51
CA VAL A 148 2.69 -9.43 5.98
C VAL A 148 1.33 -9.34 5.28
N ILE A 149 0.88 -8.13 4.90
CA ILE A 149 -0.32 -7.97 4.07
C ILE A 149 -0.13 -8.72 2.76
N ASP A 150 0.97 -8.47 2.04
CA ASP A 150 1.24 -9.11 0.77
C ASP A 150 1.28 -10.64 0.89
N LYS A 151 1.98 -11.17 1.89
CA LYS A 151 2.09 -12.62 2.12
C LYS A 151 0.76 -13.28 2.49
N VAL A 152 -0.06 -12.61 3.30
CA VAL A 152 -1.37 -13.10 3.69
C VAL A 152 -2.32 -13.05 2.50
N GLU A 153 -2.30 -11.98 1.72
CA GLU A 153 -3.08 -11.84 0.50
C GLU A 153 -2.67 -12.84 -0.58
N ASP A 154 -1.37 -13.16 -0.72
CA ASP A 154 -0.91 -14.20 -1.64
C ASP A 154 -1.45 -15.58 -1.24
N ASN A 155 -1.37 -15.94 0.06
CA ASN A 155 -1.95 -17.19 0.55
C ASN A 155 -3.46 -17.23 0.34
N TYR A 156 -4.16 -16.14 0.64
CA TYR A 156 -5.58 -15.99 0.45
C TYR A 156 -5.98 -16.23 -1.00
N ARG A 157 -5.35 -15.53 -1.97
CA ARG A 157 -5.64 -15.67 -3.40
C ARG A 157 -5.39 -17.08 -3.94
N GLN A 158 -4.32 -17.73 -3.48
CA GLN A 158 -3.92 -19.06 -3.94
C GLN A 158 -4.82 -20.17 -3.40
N ASN A 159 -5.61 -19.93 -2.35
CA ASN A 159 -6.32 -21.01 -1.66
C ASN A 159 -7.82 -20.78 -1.47
N MET A 160 -8.32 -19.54 -1.50
CA MET A 160 -9.73 -19.22 -1.21
C MET A 160 -10.72 -19.92 -2.16
N GLY A 161 -10.33 -20.27 -3.38
CA GLY A 161 -11.18 -20.99 -4.34
C GLY A 161 -11.39 -22.47 -4.00
N PHE A 162 -10.56 -23.03 -3.15
CA PHE A 162 -10.53 -24.47 -2.83
C PHE A 162 -11.09 -24.80 -1.45
N GLU A 163 -11.59 -23.82 -0.69
CA GLU A 163 -12.20 -24.04 0.62
C GLU A 163 -13.46 -24.91 0.53
N ILE A 164 -13.60 -25.86 1.45
CA ILE A 164 -14.78 -26.73 1.52
C ILE A 164 -15.97 -25.93 2.05
N GLU A 165 -15.80 -25.22 3.17
CA GLU A 165 -16.79 -24.30 3.71
C GLU A 165 -16.58 -22.91 3.13
N LYS A 166 -17.47 -22.47 2.25
CA LYS A 166 -17.38 -21.18 1.57
C LYS A 166 -17.34 -20.00 2.54
N GLY A 167 -16.37 -19.08 2.33
CA GLY A 167 -16.16 -17.90 3.16
C GLY A 167 -15.28 -18.14 4.38
N SER A 168 -14.70 -19.32 4.58
CA SER A 168 -13.76 -19.58 5.68
C SER A 168 -12.48 -18.75 5.54
N TYR A 169 -11.96 -18.65 4.33
CA TYR A 169 -10.82 -17.77 4.02
C TYR A 169 -11.16 -16.29 4.23
N ASP A 170 -12.35 -15.85 3.80
CA ASP A 170 -12.84 -14.47 4.02
C ASP A 170 -12.90 -14.14 5.52
N LYS A 171 -13.43 -15.05 6.37
CA LYS A 171 -13.51 -14.86 7.82
C LYS A 171 -12.14 -14.65 8.46
N VAL A 172 -11.16 -15.47 8.12
CA VAL A 172 -9.79 -15.38 8.64
C VAL A 172 -9.11 -14.12 8.13
N TYR A 173 -9.25 -13.79 6.85
CA TYR A 173 -8.68 -12.61 6.23
C TYR A 173 -9.22 -11.31 6.84
N ASN A 174 -10.53 -11.17 6.99
CA ASN A 174 -11.14 -10.00 7.61
C ASN A 174 -10.72 -9.83 9.08
N ARG A 175 -10.60 -10.94 9.82
CA ARG A 175 -10.06 -10.94 11.19
C ARG A 175 -8.62 -10.46 11.21
N PHE A 176 -7.78 -10.92 10.29
CA PHE A 176 -6.39 -10.47 10.14
C PHE A 176 -6.31 -8.96 9.96
N LEU A 177 -7.06 -8.39 9.01
CA LEU A 177 -7.05 -6.94 8.75
C LEU A 177 -7.50 -6.16 9.99
N ALA A 178 -8.57 -6.60 10.66
CA ALA A 178 -9.07 -5.96 11.89
C ALA A 178 -8.05 -5.99 13.04
N GLN A 179 -7.33 -7.10 13.20
CA GLN A 179 -6.27 -7.23 14.21
C GLN A 179 -5.05 -6.38 13.84
N LEU A 180 -4.68 -6.34 12.55
CA LEU A 180 -3.52 -5.58 12.08
C LEU A 180 -3.72 -4.08 12.29
N ARG A 181 -4.92 -3.55 12.08
CA ARG A 181 -5.28 -2.14 12.38
C ARG A 181 -5.06 -1.77 13.85
N LYS A 182 -5.18 -2.73 14.77
CA LYS A 182 -5.02 -2.55 16.21
C LYS A 182 -3.64 -2.94 16.74
N ALA A 183 -2.75 -3.40 15.85
CA ALA A 183 -1.45 -3.92 16.24
C ALA A 183 -0.54 -2.83 16.83
N LYS A 184 0.11 -3.15 17.95
CA LYS A 184 1.07 -2.25 18.64
C LYS A 184 2.49 -2.79 18.48
N GLY A 185 3.20 -2.32 17.46
CA GLY A 185 4.60 -2.62 17.22
C GLY A 185 4.89 -3.95 16.54
N LEU A 186 6.15 -4.16 16.20
CA LEU A 186 6.65 -5.25 15.37
C LEU A 186 6.33 -6.66 15.90
N ARG A 187 6.41 -6.85 17.25
CA ARG A 187 6.11 -8.14 17.87
C ARG A 187 4.64 -8.54 17.68
N ALA A 188 3.72 -7.59 17.83
CA ALA A 188 2.29 -7.83 17.63
C ALA A 188 2.01 -8.19 16.17
N VAL A 189 2.58 -7.45 15.19
CA VAL A 189 2.47 -7.74 13.76
C VAL A 189 2.92 -9.16 13.44
N ASN A 190 4.08 -9.57 13.94
CA ASN A 190 4.59 -10.93 13.71
C ASN A 190 3.72 -12.03 14.32
N ARG A 191 3.16 -11.79 15.51
CA ARG A 191 2.25 -12.74 16.16
C ARG A 191 0.95 -12.90 15.37
N ILE A 192 0.34 -11.78 14.94
CA ILE A 192 -0.88 -11.78 14.11
C ILE A 192 -0.62 -12.54 12.81
N TYR A 193 0.49 -12.26 12.13
CA TYR A 193 0.87 -12.96 10.90
C TYR A 193 0.97 -14.48 11.11
N LYS A 194 1.74 -14.93 12.12
CA LYS A 194 1.90 -16.35 12.42
C LYS A 194 0.57 -17.04 12.70
N GLN A 195 -0.29 -16.40 13.51
CA GLN A 195 -1.62 -16.93 13.80
C GLN A 195 -2.48 -17.02 12.55
N THR A 196 -2.48 -15.99 11.70
CA THR A 196 -3.28 -15.98 10.47
C THR A 196 -2.86 -17.10 9.51
N ILE A 197 -1.55 -17.34 9.35
CA ILE A 197 -1.08 -18.45 8.50
C ILE A 197 -1.50 -19.80 9.08
N ALA A 198 -1.36 -20.01 10.39
CA ALA A 198 -1.83 -21.23 11.04
C ALA A 198 -3.35 -21.43 10.89
N ASP A 199 -4.14 -20.35 10.99
CA ASP A 199 -5.58 -20.39 10.79
C ASP A 199 -5.95 -20.72 9.33
N PHE A 200 -5.23 -20.20 8.33
CA PHE A 200 -5.39 -20.57 6.93
C PHE A 200 -5.02 -22.03 6.65
N ASP A 201 -3.94 -22.52 7.27
CA ASP A 201 -3.51 -23.91 7.11
C ASP A 201 -4.51 -24.90 7.70
N ALA A 202 -5.24 -24.50 8.75
CA ALA A 202 -6.28 -25.29 9.41
C ALA A 202 -7.60 -25.35 8.61
N ILE A 203 -7.80 -24.49 7.58
CA ILE A 203 -9.01 -24.51 6.77
C ILE A 203 -9.01 -25.75 5.87
N PRO A 204 -10.06 -26.62 5.97
CA PRO A 204 -10.22 -27.75 5.06
C PRO A 204 -10.40 -27.28 3.62
N LYS A 205 -9.62 -27.84 2.71
CA LYS A 205 -9.62 -27.49 1.28
C LYS A 205 -9.45 -28.72 0.40
N ASN A 206 -10.09 -28.68 -0.77
CA ASN A 206 -10.01 -29.73 -1.79
C ASN A 206 -9.16 -29.29 -3.00
N LYS A 207 -8.02 -28.67 -2.72
CA LYS A 207 -7.11 -28.19 -3.75
C LYS A 207 -6.46 -29.37 -4.48
N PRO A 208 -6.60 -29.46 -5.83
CA PRO A 208 -5.95 -30.52 -6.61
C PRO A 208 -4.42 -30.37 -6.57
N GLU A 209 -3.71 -31.47 -6.84
CA GLU A 209 -2.24 -31.47 -6.89
C GLU A 209 -1.72 -30.51 -7.97
N HIS A 210 -2.41 -30.43 -9.11
CA HIS A 210 -2.08 -29.54 -10.22
C HIS A 210 -3.26 -28.59 -10.51
N PRO A 211 -3.43 -27.50 -9.70
CA PRO A 211 -4.51 -26.55 -9.93
C PRO A 211 -4.21 -25.71 -11.18
N LEU A 212 -5.26 -25.25 -11.85
CA LEU A 212 -5.12 -24.23 -12.87
C LEU A 212 -4.57 -22.96 -12.22
N ARG A 213 -3.44 -22.45 -12.68
CA ARG A 213 -2.81 -21.23 -12.20
C ARG A 213 -3.10 -20.08 -13.13
N VAL A 214 -3.64 -19.01 -12.59
CA VAL A 214 -3.99 -17.80 -13.34
C VAL A 214 -3.20 -16.61 -12.79
N GLY A 215 -2.37 -16.00 -13.64
CA GLY A 215 -1.64 -14.77 -13.33
C GLY A 215 -2.49 -13.54 -13.62
N VAL A 216 -2.67 -12.66 -12.63
CA VAL A 216 -3.34 -11.36 -12.80
C VAL A 216 -2.27 -10.29 -13.01
N VAL A 217 -2.31 -9.63 -14.16
CA VAL A 217 -1.42 -8.55 -14.55
C VAL A 217 -2.23 -7.34 -15.01
N GLY A 218 -1.72 -6.14 -14.79
CA GLY A 218 -2.43 -4.92 -15.19
C GLY A 218 -1.79 -3.67 -14.63
N GLU A 219 -2.54 -2.57 -14.66
CA GLU A 219 -2.13 -1.30 -14.08
C GLU A 219 -2.14 -1.42 -12.54
N TYR A 220 -1.12 -0.85 -11.91
CA TYR A 220 -0.80 -1.05 -10.49
C TYR A 220 -1.97 -0.74 -9.52
N PHE A 221 -2.63 0.41 -9.71
CA PHE A 221 -3.75 0.82 -8.87
C PHE A 221 -4.97 -0.09 -9.10
N THR A 222 -5.32 -0.32 -10.36
CA THR A 222 -6.50 -1.09 -10.73
C THR A 222 -6.45 -2.52 -10.20
N ILE A 223 -5.31 -3.20 -10.32
CA ILE A 223 -5.22 -4.59 -9.84
C ILE A 223 -5.19 -4.72 -8.31
N MET A 224 -4.84 -3.64 -7.59
CA MET A 224 -4.81 -3.64 -6.13
C MET A 224 -6.13 -3.24 -5.48
N ASP A 225 -6.98 -2.53 -6.22
CA ASP A 225 -8.28 -2.12 -5.70
C ASP A 225 -9.40 -3.05 -6.17
N PRO A 226 -10.04 -3.82 -5.26
CA PRO A 226 -11.07 -4.79 -5.60
C PRO A 226 -12.27 -4.19 -6.33
N TYR A 227 -12.64 -2.93 -6.04
CA TYR A 227 -13.75 -2.27 -6.72
C TYR A 227 -13.41 -1.96 -8.18
N SER A 228 -12.22 -1.39 -8.43
CA SER A 228 -11.76 -1.01 -9.77
C SER A 228 -11.55 -2.21 -10.69
N ASN A 229 -11.15 -3.37 -10.13
CA ASN A 229 -10.94 -4.60 -10.90
C ASN A 229 -12.16 -5.55 -10.89
N HIS A 230 -13.29 -5.10 -10.34
CA HIS A 230 -14.52 -5.90 -10.24
C HIS A 230 -14.35 -7.23 -9.50
N GLU A 231 -13.50 -7.26 -8.47
CA GLU A 231 -13.17 -8.46 -7.68
C GLU A 231 -12.68 -9.64 -8.53
N ILE A 232 -11.93 -9.35 -9.61
CA ILE A 232 -11.51 -10.35 -10.60
C ILE A 232 -10.76 -11.53 -9.96
N GLU A 233 -9.89 -11.25 -8.97
CA GLU A 233 -9.13 -12.29 -8.27
C GLU A 233 -10.08 -13.29 -7.55
N LYS A 234 -11.09 -12.76 -6.88
CA LYS A 234 -12.09 -13.59 -6.17
C LYS A 234 -12.95 -14.40 -7.15
N LYS A 235 -13.39 -13.79 -8.24
CA LYS A 235 -14.18 -14.47 -9.28
C LYS A 235 -13.40 -15.60 -9.93
N ILE A 236 -12.14 -15.39 -10.29
CA ILE A 236 -11.26 -16.42 -10.87
C ILE A 236 -11.06 -17.57 -9.87
N ALA A 237 -10.77 -17.25 -8.60
CA ALA A 237 -10.61 -18.26 -7.57
C ALA A 237 -11.89 -19.07 -7.36
N GLN A 238 -13.08 -18.45 -7.37
CA GLN A 238 -14.38 -19.14 -7.27
C GLN A 238 -14.64 -20.10 -8.44
N MET A 239 -13.98 -19.92 -9.58
CA MET A 239 -14.00 -20.85 -10.72
C MET A 239 -13.06 -22.04 -10.53
N GLY A 240 -12.38 -22.16 -9.38
CA GLY A 240 -11.50 -23.28 -9.05
C GLY A 240 -10.07 -23.10 -9.53
N ALA A 241 -9.61 -21.87 -9.70
CA ALA A 241 -8.23 -21.56 -10.09
C ALA A 241 -7.41 -21.03 -8.91
N GLU A 242 -6.10 -21.28 -8.94
CA GLU A 242 -5.10 -20.66 -8.08
C GLU A 242 -4.69 -19.31 -8.68
N VAL A 243 -4.96 -18.22 -7.97
CA VAL A 243 -4.71 -16.87 -8.47
C VAL A 243 -3.37 -16.33 -7.98
N HIS A 244 -2.58 -15.82 -8.91
CA HIS A 244 -1.27 -15.21 -8.64
C HIS A 244 -1.26 -13.75 -9.08
N ARG A 245 -0.81 -12.87 -8.20
CA ARG A 245 -0.52 -11.47 -8.50
C ARG A 245 0.89 -11.15 -8.06
N TRP A 246 1.76 -10.88 -9.01
CA TRP A 246 3.15 -10.52 -8.70
C TRP A 246 3.30 -9.06 -8.25
N MET A 247 2.43 -8.18 -8.77
CA MET A 247 2.46 -6.76 -8.42
C MET A 247 1.85 -6.55 -7.04
N ASN A 248 2.70 -6.23 -6.08
CA ASN A 248 2.35 -5.86 -4.71
C ASN A 248 3.32 -4.78 -4.20
N LEU A 249 3.02 -4.17 -3.06
CA LEU A 249 3.79 -3.05 -2.56
C LEU A 249 5.18 -3.47 -2.04
N SER A 250 5.32 -4.65 -1.46
CA SER A 250 6.61 -5.13 -0.97
C SER A 250 7.60 -5.40 -2.10
N ASN A 251 7.13 -5.95 -3.22
CA ASN A 251 7.96 -6.15 -4.41
C ASN A 251 8.37 -4.83 -5.05
N SER A 252 7.47 -3.85 -5.06
CA SER A 252 7.68 -2.57 -5.74
C SER A 252 8.49 -1.58 -4.92
N VAL A 253 8.25 -1.49 -3.60
CA VAL A 253 8.86 -0.49 -2.72
C VAL A 253 10.06 -1.04 -1.97
N LEU A 254 10.00 -2.30 -1.52
CA LEU A 254 11.05 -2.91 -0.71
C LEU A 254 12.10 -3.67 -1.52
N LEU A 255 11.89 -3.84 -2.82
CA LEU A 255 12.85 -4.32 -3.85
C LEU A 255 13.47 -5.73 -3.63
N CYS A 256 13.12 -6.43 -2.56
CA CYS A 256 13.63 -7.79 -2.27
C CYS A 256 12.59 -8.62 -1.52
N PRO A 257 11.85 -9.52 -2.17
CA PRO A 257 10.77 -10.30 -1.54
C PRO A 257 11.26 -11.23 -0.42
N ASP A 258 12.49 -11.73 -0.51
CA ASP A 258 12.97 -12.85 0.30
C ASP A 258 13.87 -12.46 1.49
N GLU A 259 14.19 -11.19 1.65
CA GLU A 259 15.03 -10.74 2.75
C GLU A 259 14.22 -10.22 3.96
N GLY A 260 14.70 -10.47 5.18
CA GLY A 260 14.08 -9.97 6.40
C GLY A 260 13.97 -8.44 6.45
N THR A 261 12.87 -7.91 7.00
CA THR A 261 12.54 -6.48 7.03
C THR A 261 13.65 -5.58 7.58
N LEU A 262 14.40 -6.06 8.58
CA LEU A 262 15.55 -5.33 9.15
C LEU A 262 16.73 -5.23 8.18
N LYS A 263 16.99 -6.27 7.39
CA LYS A 263 18.07 -6.28 6.39
C LYS A 263 17.74 -5.34 5.24
N LYS A 264 16.46 -5.27 4.85
CA LYS A 264 15.95 -4.30 3.86
C LYS A 264 16.07 -2.86 4.37
N LEU A 265 15.64 -2.62 5.61
CA LEU A 265 15.78 -1.29 6.23
C LEU A 265 17.24 -0.87 6.34
N LYS A 266 18.14 -1.80 6.68
CA LYS A 266 19.59 -1.59 6.67
C LYS A 266 20.08 -1.25 5.27
N GLY A 267 19.58 -1.92 4.23
CA GLY A 267 19.88 -1.62 2.83
C GLY A 267 19.47 -0.19 2.44
N TYR A 268 18.28 0.26 2.85
CA TYR A 268 17.84 1.65 2.64
C TYR A 268 18.68 2.67 3.40
N LEU A 269 19.06 2.40 4.64
CA LEU A 269 19.91 3.29 5.44
C LEU A 269 21.34 3.35 4.92
N THR A 270 21.87 2.24 4.40
CA THR A 270 23.21 2.19 3.81
C THR A 270 23.26 2.74 2.39
N TYR A 271 22.14 2.71 1.63
CA TYR A 271 22.05 3.33 0.30
C TYR A 271 22.33 4.84 0.34
N ASP A 272 21.92 5.49 1.42
CA ASP A 272 22.19 6.91 1.62
C ASP A 272 23.64 7.23 2.00
N LEU A 273 24.40 6.25 2.46
CA LEU A 273 25.82 6.40 2.88
C LEU A 273 26.80 6.15 1.72
N TYR A 274 26.37 5.43 0.69
CA TYR A 274 27.19 5.14 -0.48
C TYR A 274 26.53 5.71 -1.74
N LYS A 275 27.16 6.70 -2.37
CA LYS A 275 26.83 7.09 -3.76
C LYS A 275 27.20 5.93 -4.69
N PHE A 276 26.29 4.97 -4.86
CA PHE A 276 26.49 3.89 -5.80
C PHE A 276 26.48 4.43 -7.24
N PRO A 277 27.47 4.10 -8.08
CA PRO A 277 27.41 4.39 -9.51
C PRO A 277 26.20 3.67 -10.12
N SER A 278 25.46 4.37 -10.98
CA SER A 278 24.27 3.84 -11.67
C SER A 278 24.52 2.52 -12.41
N SER A 279 25.75 2.27 -12.85
CA SER A 279 26.19 1.02 -13.49
C SER A 279 26.14 -0.21 -12.55
N LEU A 280 26.32 -0.04 -11.26
CA LEU A 280 26.23 -1.16 -10.29
C LEU A 280 24.78 -1.56 -10.03
N TRP A 281 23.85 -0.63 -10.08
CA TRP A 281 22.42 -0.83 -9.97
C TRP A 281 21.89 -1.70 -11.13
N VAL A 282 22.26 -1.38 -12.36
CA VAL A 282 21.91 -2.15 -13.56
C VAL A 282 22.46 -3.58 -13.49
N ASN A 283 23.65 -3.78 -12.96
CA ASN A 283 24.25 -5.10 -12.80
C ASN A 283 23.57 -5.93 -11.69
N ILE A 284 23.12 -5.29 -10.60
CA ILE A 284 22.35 -5.96 -9.55
C ILE A 284 20.96 -6.36 -10.07
N GLN A 285 20.28 -5.49 -10.82
CA GLN A 285 19.00 -5.82 -11.45
C GLN A 285 19.14 -6.97 -12.47
N LYS A 286 20.17 -6.98 -13.30
CA LYS A 286 20.45 -8.06 -14.24
C LYS A 286 20.73 -9.38 -13.53
N LYS A 287 21.46 -9.38 -12.41
CA LYS A 287 21.78 -10.57 -11.64
C LYS A 287 20.58 -11.10 -10.85
N LEU A 288 19.65 -10.23 -10.45
CA LEU A 288 18.40 -10.60 -9.81
C LEU A 288 17.40 -11.13 -10.84
N SER A 289 17.22 -10.48 -12.00
CA SER A 289 16.32 -10.95 -13.06
C SER A 289 16.74 -12.30 -13.62
N SER A 290 18.05 -12.57 -13.78
CA SER A 290 18.54 -13.88 -14.25
C SER A 290 18.27 -15.04 -13.28
N LYS A 291 18.00 -14.76 -12.01
CA LYS A 291 17.66 -15.77 -11.00
C LYS A 291 16.18 -16.16 -11.02
N TYR A 292 15.34 -15.35 -11.65
CA TYR A 292 13.88 -15.54 -11.74
C TYR A 292 13.38 -15.95 -13.13
N THR A 293 14.27 -16.05 -14.13
CA THR A 293 13.92 -16.49 -15.49
C THR A 293 14.07 -17.99 -15.71
N LYS A 294 14.36 -18.78 -14.67
CA LYS A 294 14.27 -20.24 -14.75
C LYS A 294 12.86 -20.66 -14.35
N PHE A 295 11.93 -20.52 -15.27
CA PHE A 295 10.74 -21.35 -15.34
C PHE A 295 11.05 -22.51 -16.27
N ASP A 296 11.36 -23.66 -15.72
CA ASP A 296 11.20 -24.95 -16.37
C ASP A 296 9.81 -25.49 -16.02
#